data_c8fa11685db7fa4c1587d921e3d465c4
#
_entry.id   c8fa11685db7fa4c1587d921e3d465c4
#
_cell.length_a   1.000
_cell.length_b   1.000
_cell.length_c   1.000
_cell.angle_alpha   90.00
_cell.angle_beta   90.00
_cell.angle_gamma   90.00
#
_symmetry.space_group_name_H-M   'P 1'
#
loop_
_entity.id
_entity.type
_entity.pdbx_description
1 polymer ?
#
loop_
_entity_poly.entity_id
_entity_poly.type
_entity_poly.pdbx_seq_one_letter_code
_entity_poly.pdbx_strand_id
1 'polypeptide(L)'
;MLSPVMEKYRLLGDVYGRRPGDVTIPVWRANKGLAIDVAVITPFRYNVSRDKPCENYAESKKHGYYDNDFKGTAFEFAAMIFETTGGVNEEGLELLRQLFRFAAKHQNLQLSVYCGRAWARLSCSLQSSVSQCFLNRAGSEAAIERDIDFIDLNF
;
A
#
# COMPACT_ATOMS: atom_id res chain seq x y z
N MET A 1 19.51 -7.82 10.51
CA MET A 1 18.75 -8.23 9.30
C MET A 1 17.34 -7.73 9.49
N LEU A 2 16.73 -7.04 8.50
CA LEU A 2 15.29 -6.72 8.55
C LEU A 2 14.52 -7.99 8.22
N SER A 3 13.62 -8.38 9.12
CA SER A 3 12.75 -9.54 8.92
C SER A 3 11.30 -9.05 8.88
N PRO A 4 10.81 -8.60 7.72
CA PRO A 4 9.44 -8.12 7.59
C PRO A 4 8.44 -9.26 7.78
N VAL A 5 7.34 -8.94 8.44
CA VAL A 5 6.22 -9.85 8.65
C VAL A 5 4.98 -9.24 7.98
N MET A 6 4.33 -10.01 7.14
CA MET A 6 3.09 -9.60 6.49
C MET A 6 1.91 -9.77 7.44
N GLU A 7 1.00 -8.81 7.45
CA GLU A 7 -0.28 -8.85 8.18
C GLU A 7 -0.17 -9.39 9.62
N LYS A 8 0.67 -8.78 10.45
CA LYS A 8 0.82 -9.22 11.83
C LYS A 8 -0.47 -8.98 12.62
N TYR A 9 -1.09 -10.06 13.06
CA TYR A 9 -2.26 -10.01 13.94
C TYR A 9 -1.90 -9.40 15.29
N ARG A 10 -2.84 -8.62 15.87
CA ARG A 10 -2.75 -8.05 17.24
C ARG A 10 -1.54 -7.12 17.46
N LEU A 11 -1.13 -6.39 16.43
CA LEU A 11 -0.02 -5.43 16.56
C LEU A 11 -0.32 -4.36 17.63
N LEU A 12 -1.58 -4.01 17.80
CA LEU A 12 -2.09 -3.02 18.77
C LEU A 12 -2.88 -3.67 19.94
N GLY A 13 -2.61 -4.94 20.25
CA GLY A 13 -3.35 -5.66 21.29
C GLY A 13 -4.69 -6.21 20.81
N ASP A 14 -5.64 -6.39 21.74
CA ASP A 14 -6.94 -7.05 21.47
C ASP A 14 -8.02 -6.09 20.92
N VAL A 15 -7.64 -5.02 20.24
CA VAL A 15 -8.62 -4.15 19.55
C VAL A 15 -9.20 -4.92 18.37
N TYR A 16 -10.40 -5.44 18.55
CA TYR A 16 -11.10 -6.26 17.58
C TYR A 16 -11.27 -5.56 16.23
N GLY A 17 -10.87 -6.26 15.15
CA GLY A 17 -11.15 -5.86 13.77
C GLY A 17 -10.19 -4.87 13.14
N ARG A 18 -9.21 -4.32 13.87
CA ARG A 18 -8.20 -3.43 13.31
C ARG A 18 -6.93 -4.20 12.93
N ARG A 19 -6.48 -4.04 11.70
CA ARG A 19 -5.21 -4.58 11.18
C ARG A 19 -4.32 -3.42 10.76
N PRO A 20 -3.69 -2.73 11.70
CA PRO A 20 -2.84 -1.59 11.37
C PRO A 20 -1.50 -2.10 10.85
N GLY A 21 -1.30 -1.96 9.57
CA GLY A 21 -0.05 -2.29 8.89
C GLY A 21 -0.09 -3.62 8.14
N ASP A 22 -0.02 -3.53 6.83
CA ASP A 22 0.12 -4.68 5.92
C ASP A 22 1.49 -5.34 6.06
N VAL A 23 2.51 -4.54 6.39
CA VAL A 23 3.89 -4.97 6.59
C VAL A 23 4.41 -4.49 7.93
N THR A 24 5.01 -5.38 8.72
CA THR A 24 5.63 -5.04 9.98
C THR A 24 7.12 -5.38 9.94
N ILE A 25 7.95 -4.44 10.36
CA ILE A 25 9.39 -4.65 10.59
C ILE A 25 9.61 -4.61 12.11
N PRO A 26 9.90 -5.74 12.76
CA PRO A 26 9.96 -5.82 14.23
C PRO A 26 11.03 -4.93 14.86
N VAL A 27 12.15 -4.73 14.19
CA VAL A 27 13.24 -3.86 14.64
C VAL A 27 13.59 -2.91 13.50
N TRP A 28 13.27 -1.64 13.69
CA TRP A 28 13.48 -0.59 12.69
C TRP A 28 14.51 0.45 13.18
N ARG A 29 14.18 1.21 14.23
CA ARG A 29 15.05 2.24 14.80
C ARG A 29 14.93 2.28 16.31
N ALA A 30 16.03 2.57 17.00
CA ALA A 30 16.05 2.81 18.45
C ALA A 30 15.17 1.83 19.25
N ASN A 31 15.23 0.53 18.92
CA ASN A 31 14.43 -0.54 19.52
C ASN A 31 12.91 -0.44 19.27
N LYS A 32 12.48 0.39 18.31
CA LYS A 32 11.08 0.40 17.83
C LYS A 32 10.94 -0.40 16.56
N GLY A 33 9.82 -1.07 16.41
CA GLY A 33 9.37 -1.64 15.15
C GLY A 33 8.72 -0.59 14.26
N LEU A 34 8.43 -0.96 13.02
CA LEU A 34 7.70 -0.15 12.06
C LEU A 34 6.51 -0.95 11.53
N ALA A 35 5.33 -0.36 11.59
CA ALA A 35 4.13 -0.85 10.92
C ALA A 35 3.87 0.02 9.69
N ILE A 36 3.80 -0.60 8.52
CA ILE A 36 3.57 0.07 7.25
C ILE A 36 2.20 -0.34 6.74
N ASP A 37 1.33 0.63 6.52
CA ASP A 37 0.04 0.41 5.87
C ASP A 37 0.13 0.88 4.43
N VAL A 38 -0.20 -0.01 3.48
CA VAL A 38 -0.04 0.23 2.04
C VAL A 38 -1.41 0.43 1.42
N ALA A 39 -1.54 1.44 0.56
CA ALA A 39 -2.75 1.61 -0.23
C ALA A 39 -2.42 2.05 -1.66
N VAL A 40 -3.31 1.69 -2.58
CA VAL A 40 -3.28 2.20 -3.96
C VAL A 40 -4.57 2.99 -4.19
N ILE A 41 -4.43 4.24 -4.60
CA ILE A 41 -5.55 5.13 -4.87
C ILE A 41 -5.58 5.53 -6.34
N THR A 42 -6.76 5.89 -6.84
CA THR A 42 -6.88 6.52 -8.16
C THR A 42 -7.08 8.02 -7.98
N PRO A 43 -6.25 8.87 -8.64
CA PRO A 43 -6.41 10.32 -8.57
C PRO A 43 -7.64 10.82 -9.34
N PHE A 44 -8.28 9.97 -10.13
CA PHE A 44 -9.44 10.31 -10.96
C PHE A 44 -10.78 10.14 -10.25
N ARG A 45 -10.80 9.75 -8.99
CA ARG A 45 -12.04 9.59 -8.24
C ARG A 45 -12.67 10.96 -7.94
N TYR A 46 -13.98 11.07 -8.13
CA TYR A 46 -14.76 12.32 -8.03
C TYR A 46 -14.55 13.12 -6.72
N ASN A 47 -14.31 12.42 -5.61
CA ASN A 47 -14.18 13.02 -4.27
C ASN A 47 -12.74 13.12 -3.76
N VAL A 48 -11.74 12.95 -4.63
CA VAL A 48 -10.32 13.07 -4.25
C VAL A 48 -9.82 14.44 -4.69
N SER A 49 -9.22 15.18 -3.77
CA SER A 49 -8.48 16.40 -4.13
C SER A 49 -7.43 16.05 -5.17
N ARG A 50 -7.42 16.79 -6.28
CA ARG A 50 -6.44 16.59 -7.36
C ARG A 50 -5.05 17.10 -7.00
N ASP A 51 -4.98 17.94 -5.97
CA ASP A 51 -3.71 18.40 -5.43
C ASP A 51 -3.23 17.42 -4.36
N LYS A 52 -2.06 16.84 -4.57
CA LYS A 52 -1.39 15.87 -3.68
C LYS A 52 -2.30 14.76 -3.14
N PRO A 53 -2.94 13.97 -4.01
CA PRO A 53 -3.96 13.00 -3.59
C PRO A 53 -3.40 11.93 -2.63
N CYS A 54 -2.15 11.50 -2.80
CA CYS A 54 -1.49 10.53 -1.92
C CYS A 54 -1.27 11.07 -0.52
N GLU A 55 -0.80 12.31 -0.38
CA GLU A 55 -0.59 12.97 0.90
C GLU A 55 -1.90 13.17 1.64
N ASN A 56 -2.91 13.69 0.95
CA ASN A 56 -4.24 13.91 1.54
C ASN A 56 -4.87 12.59 2.02
N TYR A 57 -4.67 11.51 1.27
CA TYR A 57 -5.16 10.19 1.67
C TYR A 57 -4.37 9.64 2.87
N ALA A 58 -3.04 9.76 2.86
CA ALA A 58 -2.18 9.36 3.96
C ALA A 58 -2.59 10.06 5.26
N GLU A 59 -2.72 11.38 5.25
CA GLU A 59 -3.09 12.16 6.43
C GLU A 59 -4.51 11.85 6.91
N SER A 60 -5.52 11.94 6.03
CA SER A 60 -6.92 11.86 6.43
C SER A 60 -7.40 10.45 6.72
N LYS A 61 -6.89 9.44 6.00
CA LYS A 61 -7.39 8.06 6.09
C LYS A 61 -6.46 7.11 6.83
N LYS A 62 -5.17 7.43 6.93
CA LYS A 62 -4.20 6.56 7.59
C LYS A 62 -3.73 7.17 8.91
N HIS A 63 -3.02 8.29 8.88
CA HIS A 63 -2.55 8.96 10.10
C HIS A 63 -3.70 9.41 11.01
N GLY A 64 -4.71 10.06 10.45
CA GLY A 64 -5.89 10.47 11.22
C GLY A 64 -6.62 9.30 11.91
N TYR A 65 -6.45 8.08 11.40
CA TYR A 65 -7.10 6.88 11.95
C TYR A 65 -6.21 6.10 12.91
N TYR A 66 -4.90 5.98 12.63
CA TYR A 66 -3.99 5.08 13.35
C TYR A 66 -3.00 5.76 14.29
N ASP A 67 -2.63 7.02 14.10
CA ASP A 67 -1.57 7.66 14.90
C ASP A 67 -1.81 7.59 16.41
N ASN A 68 -3.05 7.76 16.82
CA ASN A 68 -3.42 7.66 18.25
C ASN A 68 -3.25 6.24 18.79
N ASP A 69 -3.51 5.24 17.98
CA ASP A 69 -3.40 3.83 18.37
C ASP A 69 -1.93 3.40 18.54
N PHE A 70 -1.01 4.04 17.80
CA PHE A 70 0.43 3.76 17.90
C PHE A 70 1.14 4.57 18.98
N LYS A 71 0.51 5.61 19.56
CA LYS A 71 1.11 6.39 20.65
C LYS A 71 1.42 5.50 21.87
N GLY A 72 2.68 5.56 22.32
CA GLY A 72 3.13 4.78 23.46
C GLY A 72 3.38 3.31 23.21
N THR A 73 3.20 2.82 21.98
CA THR A 73 3.54 1.45 21.60
C THR A 73 5.02 1.30 21.22
N ALA A 74 5.46 0.05 21.08
CA ALA A 74 6.80 -0.28 20.61
C ALA A 74 6.96 -0.16 19.08
N PHE A 75 5.98 0.39 18.38
CA PHE A 75 5.98 0.54 16.92
C PHE A 75 5.79 1.99 16.51
N GLU A 76 6.43 2.36 15.43
CA GLU A 76 6.13 3.55 14.63
C GLU A 76 5.17 3.16 13.52
N PHE A 77 4.29 4.07 13.12
CA PHE A 77 3.37 3.88 12.00
C PHE A 77 3.86 4.67 10.80
N ALA A 78 3.71 4.12 9.61
CA ALA A 78 3.96 4.81 8.35
C ALA A 78 2.92 4.44 7.31
N ALA A 79 2.47 5.42 6.54
CA ALA A 79 1.54 5.25 5.43
C ALA A 79 2.30 5.28 4.09
N MET A 80 2.18 4.23 3.30
CA MET A 80 2.77 4.13 1.97
C MET A 80 1.66 4.09 0.91
N ILE A 81 1.39 5.23 0.30
CA ILE A 81 0.27 5.40 -0.61
C ILE A 81 0.78 5.55 -2.03
N PHE A 82 0.31 4.69 -2.93
CA PHE A 82 0.59 4.74 -4.36
C PHE A 82 -0.62 5.26 -5.14
N GLU A 83 -0.36 5.96 -6.22
CA GLU A 83 -1.37 6.24 -7.24
C GLU A 83 -1.35 5.17 -8.33
N THR A 84 -2.51 4.90 -8.91
CA THR A 84 -2.61 4.05 -10.12
C THR A 84 -1.80 4.60 -11.31
N THR A 85 -1.44 5.88 -11.27
CA THR A 85 -0.59 6.57 -12.25
C THR A 85 0.90 6.50 -11.93
N GLY A 86 1.29 5.94 -10.77
CA GLY A 86 2.69 5.74 -10.36
C GLY A 86 3.20 6.78 -9.35
N GLY A 87 2.39 7.73 -8.91
CA GLY A 87 2.75 8.64 -7.81
C GLY A 87 2.88 7.89 -6.48
N VAL A 88 3.65 8.46 -5.55
CA VAL A 88 3.85 7.95 -4.17
C VAL A 88 3.87 9.14 -3.23
N ASN A 89 3.26 9.03 -2.05
CA ASN A 89 3.36 10.07 -1.03
C ASN A 89 4.80 10.24 -0.52
N GLU A 90 5.12 11.40 0.00
CA GLU A 90 6.49 11.77 0.39
C GLU A 90 7.04 10.86 1.50
N GLU A 91 6.24 10.54 2.51
CA GLU A 91 6.60 9.59 3.57
C GLU A 91 6.93 8.21 3.01
N GLY A 92 6.08 7.67 2.13
CA GLY A 92 6.29 6.38 1.48
C GLY A 92 7.54 6.37 0.60
N LEU A 93 7.80 7.48 -0.12
CA LEU A 93 8.98 7.63 -0.96
C LEU A 93 10.28 7.64 -0.11
N GLU A 94 10.29 8.37 1.01
CA GLU A 94 11.44 8.40 1.90
C GLU A 94 11.67 7.03 2.57
N LEU A 95 10.61 6.35 2.97
CA LEU A 95 10.69 5.00 3.50
C LEU A 95 11.27 4.02 2.46
N LEU A 96 10.80 4.07 1.21
CA LEU A 96 11.36 3.24 0.13
C LEU A 96 12.84 3.52 -0.10
N ARG A 97 13.27 4.79 -0.08
CA ARG A 97 14.70 5.14 -0.19
C ARG A 97 15.54 4.50 0.91
N GLN A 98 15.06 4.49 2.13
CA GLN A 98 15.75 3.87 3.26
C GLN A 98 15.80 2.35 3.11
N LEU A 99 14.69 1.72 2.76
CA LEU A 99 14.63 0.28 2.51
C LEU A 99 15.55 -0.14 1.37
N PHE A 100 15.61 0.63 0.28
CA PHE A 100 16.49 0.33 -0.86
C PHE A 100 17.97 0.46 -0.49
N ARG A 101 18.35 1.49 0.28
CA ARG A 101 19.73 1.63 0.80
C ARG A 101 20.11 0.44 1.67
N PHE A 102 19.22 0.02 2.56
CA PHE A 102 19.45 -1.13 3.41
C PHE A 102 19.59 -2.43 2.59
N ALA A 103 18.68 -2.67 1.65
CA ALA A 103 18.67 -3.87 0.83
C ALA A 103 19.87 -3.93 -0.12
N ALA A 104 20.25 -2.81 -0.74
CA ALA A 104 21.44 -2.73 -1.59
C ALA A 104 22.72 -3.10 -0.82
N LYS A 105 22.87 -2.54 0.40
CA LYS A 105 23.99 -2.87 1.29
C LYS A 105 24.00 -4.35 1.66
N HIS A 106 22.85 -4.90 2.02
CA HIS A 106 22.73 -6.30 2.41
C HIS A 106 23.03 -7.27 1.26
N GLN A 107 22.69 -6.90 0.04
CA GLN A 107 22.95 -7.69 -1.16
C GLN A 107 24.33 -7.39 -1.80
N ASN A 108 25.10 -6.51 -1.20
CA ASN A 108 26.39 -6.05 -1.74
C ASN A 108 26.28 -5.53 -3.17
N LEU A 109 25.20 -4.79 -3.46
CA LEU A 109 24.94 -4.18 -4.77
C LEU A 109 25.14 -2.67 -4.72
N GLN A 110 25.53 -2.10 -5.85
CA GLN A 110 25.53 -0.65 -6.01
C GLN A 110 24.12 -0.11 -5.89
N LEU A 111 23.93 0.97 -5.12
CA LEU A 111 22.61 1.53 -4.80
C LEU A 111 21.81 1.90 -6.06
N SER A 112 22.46 2.53 -7.06
CA SER A 112 21.79 2.90 -8.30
C SER A 112 21.23 1.70 -9.06
N VAL A 113 21.98 0.60 -9.11
CA VAL A 113 21.58 -0.65 -9.77
C VAL A 113 20.40 -1.28 -9.01
N TYR A 114 20.48 -1.30 -7.66
CA TYR A 114 19.39 -1.82 -6.84
C TYR A 114 18.12 -0.99 -7.02
N CYS A 115 18.22 0.34 -6.91
CA CYS A 115 17.09 1.25 -7.07
C CYS A 115 16.40 1.08 -8.44
N GLY A 116 17.16 1.04 -9.53
CA GLY A 116 16.59 0.84 -10.85
C GLY A 116 15.78 -0.45 -10.98
N ARG A 117 16.31 -1.56 -10.45
CA ARG A 117 15.62 -2.86 -10.43
C ARG A 117 14.39 -2.85 -9.52
N ALA A 118 14.49 -2.24 -8.34
CA ALA A 118 13.39 -2.17 -7.37
C ALA A 118 12.23 -1.33 -7.91
N TRP A 119 12.52 -0.15 -8.47
CA TRP A 119 11.51 0.69 -9.10
C TRP A 119 10.83 0.01 -10.30
N ALA A 120 11.60 -0.65 -11.17
CA ALA A 120 11.03 -1.40 -12.27
C ALA A 120 10.06 -2.48 -11.80
N ARG A 121 10.43 -3.25 -10.76
CA ARG A 121 9.55 -4.27 -10.17
C ARG A 121 8.29 -3.68 -9.56
N LEU A 122 8.41 -2.60 -8.77
CA LEU A 122 7.26 -1.91 -8.17
C LEU A 122 6.31 -1.39 -9.24
N SER A 123 6.83 -0.74 -10.28
CA SER A 123 6.02 -0.23 -11.38
C SER A 123 5.29 -1.35 -12.13
N CYS A 124 5.98 -2.44 -12.46
CA CYS A 124 5.36 -3.59 -13.12
C CYS A 124 4.26 -4.22 -12.23
N SER A 125 4.53 -4.39 -10.93
CA SER A 125 3.55 -4.95 -9.99
C SER A 125 2.32 -4.05 -9.87
N LEU A 126 2.51 -2.74 -9.74
CA LEU A 126 1.42 -1.77 -9.67
C LEU A 126 0.56 -1.83 -10.93
N GLN A 127 1.17 -1.74 -12.11
CA GLN A 127 0.44 -1.78 -13.39
C GLN A 127 -0.29 -3.11 -13.60
N SER A 128 0.33 -4.23 -13.25
CA SER A 128 -0.31 -5.55 -13.32
C SER A 128 -1.52 -5.63 -12.41
N SER A 129 -1.42 -5.14 -11.17
CA SER A 129 -2.53 -5.14 -10.20
C SER A 129 -3.67 -4.23 -10.66
N VAL A 130 -3.36 -3.04 -11.16
CA VAL A 130 -4.36 -2.11 -11.70
C VAL A 130 -5.07 -2.73 -12.90
N SER A 131 -4.33 -3.31 -13.85
CA SER A 131 -4.91 -3.98 -15.02
C SER A 131 -5.81 -5.15 -14.61
N GLN A 132 -5.39 -5.96 -13.64
CA GLN A 132 -6.21 -7.07 -13.14
C GLN A 132 -7.51 -6.57 -12.49
N CYS A 133 -7.48 -5.46 -11.76
CA CYS A 133 -8.68 -4.85 -11.21
C CYS A 133 -9.66 -4.41 -12.31
N PHE A 134 -9.18 -3.84 -13.40
CA PHE A 134 -10.03 -3.48 -14.55
C PHE A 134 -10.61 -4.70 -15.24
N LEU A 135 -9.80 -5.73 -15.50
CA LEU A 135 -10.27 -6.97 -16.13
C LEU A 135 -11.33 -7.68 -15.29
N ASN A 136 -11.13 -7.74 -13.98
CA ASN A 136 -12.10 -8.36 -13.07
C ASN A 136 -13.45 -7.60 -13.08
N ARG A 137 -13.41 -6.25 -13.14
CA ARG A 137 -14.61 -5.43 -13.21
C ARG A 137 -15.34 -5.62 -14.55
N ALA A 138 -14.62 -5.54 -15.66
CA ALA A 138 -15.19 -5.76 -16.99
C ALA A 138 -15.79 -7.17 -17.14
N GLY A 139 -15.15 -8.19 -16.57
CA GLY A 139 -15.69 -9.55 -16.54
C GLY A 139 -16.99 -9.68 -15.75
N SER A 140 -17.11 -8.95 -14.62
CA SER A 140 -18.34 -8.96 -13.82
C SER A 140 -19.49 -8.21 -14.50
N GLU A 141 -19.24 -7.09 -15.16
CA GLU A 141 -20.24 -6.35 -15.94
C GLU A 141 -20.76 -7.19 -17.12
N ALA A 142 -19.87 -7.84 -17.87
CA ALA A 142 -20.26 -8.74 -18.97
C ALA A 142 -21.00 -10.00 -18.50
N ALA A 143 -20.83 -10.43 -17.24
CA ALA A 143 -21.62 -11.51 -16.66
C ALA A 143 -23.05 -11.04 -16.32
N ILE A 144 -23.18 -9.82 -15.77
CA ILE A 144 -24.48 -9.20 -15.44
C ILE A 144 -25.30 -8.97 -16.71
N GLU A 145 -24.69 -8.45 -17.78
CA GLU A 145 -25.39 -8.28 -19.07
C GLU A 145 -25.88 -9.60 -19.63
N ARG A 146 -25.10 -10.66 -19.59
CA ARG A 146 -25.53 -12.00 -20.04
C ARG A 146 -26.67 -12.57 -19.21
N ASP A 147 -26.71 -12.33 -17.92
CA ASP A 147 -27.81 -12.76 -17.06
C ASP A 147 -29.09 -11.98 -17.34
N ILE A 148 -29.01 -10.70 -17.73
CA ILE A 148 -30.17 -9.88 -18.13
C ILE A 148 -30.77 -10.37 -19.47
N ASP A 149 -29.91 -10.67 -20.46
CA ASP A 149 -30.34 -11.21 -21.76
C ASP A 149 -31.01 -12.59 -21.63
N PHE A 150 -30.63 -13.37 -20.62
CA PHE A 150 -31.25 -14.68 -20.37
C PHE A 150 -32.62 -14.59 -19.70
N ILE A 151 -32.91 -13.49 -19.00
CA ILE A 151 -34.20 -13.26 -18.32
C ILE A 151 -35.26 -12.73 -19.32
N ASP A 152 -34.86 -11.97 -20.33
CA ASP A 152 -35.77 -11.38 -21.31
C ASP A 152 -36.25 -12.35 -22.43
N LEU A 153 -35.67 -13.56 -22.52
CA LEU A 153 -36.03 -14.54 -23.54
C LEU A 153 -37.11 -15.57 -23.11
N ASN A 154 -37.70 -15.41 -21.93
CA ASN A 154 -38.70 -16.32 -21.40
C ASN A 154 -40.11 -15.69 -21.22
N PHE A 155 -40.52 -14.79 -22.12
CA PHE A 155 -41.91 -14.34 -22.23
C PHE A 155 -42.49 -14.60 -23.61
#